data_d559eca94079a82e54a49d4b984a6996
#
_entry.id   d559eca94079a82e54a49d4b984a6996
#
_cell.length_a   1.000
_cell.length_b   1.000
_cell.length_c   1.000
_cell.angle_alpha   90.00
_cell.angle_beta   90.00
_cell.angle_gamma   90.00
#
_symmetry.space_group_name_H-M   'P 1'
#
loop_
_entity.id
_entity.type
_entity.pdbx_description
1 polymer ?
#
loop_
_entity_poly.entity_id
_entity_poly.type
_entity_poly.pdbx_seq_one_letter_code
_entity_poly.pdbx_strand_id
1 'polypeptide(L)'
;MRREERLDLVLEYLAFVAKPMPLSLLLDEAPQRIAAILGADVASLYLLEGDGDELVLRGNVGFPREARGTVRLPVGQGITGMAVECLRPISVVQATEHERYRAFPELREERFPVFLAAPILGSGRPLGALVVQRAGDRAFTARDVELVMALTAPIAAGARHAQVLDELRERRRRTGGGTRKVTLPGLPVVPGRALGAIAALRRPASSSLGSQQGRGDPKLLRFAFDTAEKALVDLHARAAERGIAQDAAFLSAYLLMIGDGRLRARAFELAAGGRSVAQALGTVAREVARAANGIVGDPFLQDRARDIEDLCDAILMLATPDARAQLPSKAVLVGDQLTVFDLLISARANPVGVALSDRSGPRSLVLLQLLGVPSIVDVAGAFRWASPGDVALLDADHGFLVINPSRAEVATVRAARRKERPSMEPEPDDDGEDEPAN
;
A
#
# COMPACT_ATOMS: atom_id res chain seq x y z
N MET A 1 35.82 -4.55 3.20
CA MET A 1 34.68 -5.49 3.28
C MET A 1 34.65 -6.31 1.99
N ARG A 2 34.58 -7.62 2.06
CA ARG A 2 34.48 -8.51 0.89
C ARG A 2 33.08 -8.42 0.30
N ARG A 3 32.92 -8.75 -0.98
CA ARG A 3 31.64 -8.64 -1.70
C ARG A 3 30.54 -9.55 -1.08
N GLU A 4 30.92 -10.72 -0.61
CA GLU A 4 30.02 -11.68 0.03
C GLU A 4 29.50 -11.15 1.37
N GLU A 5 30.38 -10.64 2.23
CA GLU A 5 30.03 -10.01 3.51
C GLU A 5 29.04 -8.85 3.34
N ARG A 6 29.23 -8.05 2.26
CA ARG A 6 28.32 -6.93 1.96
C ARG A 6 26.94 -7.42 1.51
N LEU A 7 26.88 -8.52 0.77
CA LEU A 7 25.63 -9.11 0.33
C LEU A 7 24.82 -9.66 1.52
N ASP A 8 25.49 -10.33 2.45
CA ASP A 8 24.86 -10.85 3.67
C ASP A 8 24.25 -9.73 4.49
N LEU A 9 24.97 -8.61 4.70
CA LEU A 9 24.45 -7.42 5.39
C LEU A 9 23.22 -6.82 4.68
N VAL A 10 23.21 -6.78 3.34
CA VAL A 10 22.05 -6.32 2.57
C VAL A 10 20.85 -7.25 2.77
N LEU A 11 21.07 -8.57 2.73
CA LEU A 11 19.99 -9.54 2.94
C LEU A 11 19.42 -9.45 4.37
N GLU A 12 20.27 -9.30 5.38
CA GLU A 12 19.85 -9.07 6.77
C GLU A 12 19.06 -7.79 6.93
N TYR A 13 19.48 -6.69 6.28
CA TYR A 13 18.74 -5.44 6.27
C TYR A 13 17.36 -5.58 5.62
N LEU A 14 17.28 -6.23 4.46
CA LEU A 14 16.01 -6.47 3.77
C LEU A 14 15.08 -7.34 4.60
N ALA A 15 15.61 -8.38 5.26
CA ALA A 15 14.84 -9.23 6.17
C ALA A 15 14.37 -8.47 7.42
N PHE A 16 15.16 -7.51 7.90
CA PHE A 16 14.77 -6.63 9.00
C PHE A 16 13.61 -5.71 8.62
N VAL A 17 13.75 -4.96 7.50
CA VAL A 17 12.74 -3.97 7.08
C VAL A 17 11.44 -4.62 6.59
N ALA A 18 11.48 -5.88 6.16
CA ALA A 18 10.30 -6.65 5.77
C ALA A 18 9.38 -7.01 6.95
N LYS A 19 9.88 -6.93 8.19
CA LYS A 19 9.09 -7.25 9.39
C LYS A 19 8.22 -6.05 9.80
N PRO A 20 6.95 -6.27 10.18
CA PRO A 20 6.15 -5.23 10.81
C PRO A 20 6.80 -4.77 12.12
N MET A 21 7.11 -3.48 12.22
CA MET A 21 7.75 -2.91 13.42
C MET A 21 7.27 -1.49 13.68
N PRO A 22 7.42 -0.96 14.92
CA PRO A 22 7.20 0.44 15.24
C PRO A 22 8.16 1.34 14.46
N LEU A 23 7.71 2.54 14.09
CA LEU A 23 8.56 3.52 13.40
C LEU A 23 9.83 3.86 14.19
N SER A 24 9.72 3.97 15.51
CA SER A 24 10.87 4.22 16.38
C SER A 24 11.96 3.17 16.23
N LEU A 25 11.60 1.89 16.15
CA LEU A 25 12.58 0.80 15.96
C LEU A 25 13.21 0.85 14.56
N LEU A 26 12.43 1.16 13.53
CA LEU A 26 12.96 1.34 12.17
C LEU A 26 13.98 2.49 12.13
N LEU A 27 13.65 3.63 12.75
CA LEU A 27 14.50 4.82 12.77
C LEU A 27 15.76 4.65 13.63
N ASP A 28 15.71 3.78 14.62
CA ASP A 28 16.88 3.46 15.46
C ASP A 28 17.84 2.48 14.77
N GLU A 29 17.32 1.44 14.14
CA GLU A 29 18.11 0.31 13.65
C GLU A 29 18.56 0.45 12.17
N ALA A 30 17.71 1.06 11.31
CA ALA A 30 18.03 1.16 9.89
C ALA A 30 19.31 1.96 9.61
N PRO A 31 19.57 3.11 10.27
CA PRO A 31 20.83 3.85 10.05
C PRO A 31 22.07 3.04 10.35
N GLN A 32 22.06 2.27 11.45
CA GLN A 32 23.21 1.44 11.86
C GLN A 32 23.52 0.38 10.81
N ARG A 33 22.52 -0.32 10.31
CA ARG A 33 22.66 -1.36 9.28
C ARG A 33 23.12 -0.77 7.95
N ILE A 34 22.59 0.37 7.55
CA ILE A 34 22.97 1.06 6.32
C ILE A 34 24.42 1.55 6.40
N ALA A 35 24.83 2.13 7.54
CA ALA A 35 26.21 2.54 7.77
C ALA A 35 27.17 1.35 7.63
N ALA A 36 26.83 0.20 8.21
CA ALA A 36 27.64 -1.03 8.09
C ALA A 36 27.72 -1.52 6.65
N ILE A 37 26.61 -1.56 5.90
CA ILE A 37 26.56 -1.99 4.48
C ILE A 37 27.46 -1.12 3.60
N LEU A 38 27.45 0.19 3.85
CA LEU A 38 28.18 1.16 3.03
C LEU A 38 29.62 1.41 3.53
N GLY A 39 29.97 0.96 4.75
CA GLY A 39 31.19 1.36 5.42
C GLY A 39 31.24 2.88 5.62
N ALA A 40 30.12 3.47 6.05
CA ALA A 40 29.99 4.87 6.35
C ALA A 40 30.13 5.11 7.86
N ASP A 41 30.67 6.28 8.24
CA ASP A 41 30.82 6.67 9.65
C ASP A 41 29.51 7.23 10.21
N VAL A 42 28.69 7.82 9.34
CA VAL A 42 27.42 8.41 9.67
C VAL A 42 26.35 7.92 8.71
N ALA A 43 25.18 7.61 9.25
CA ALA A 43 23.94 7.47 8.48
C ALA A 43 22.80 8.16 9.22
N SER A 44 22.01 8.96 8.49
CA SER A 44 20.96 9.80 9.02
C SER A 44 19.68 9.65 8.20
N LEU A 45 18.57 9.47 8.89
CA LEU A 45 17.23 9.42 8.30
C LEU A 45 16.48 10.69 8.66
N TYR A 46 16.14 11.45 7.65
CA TYR A 46 15.27 12.61 7.74
C TYR A 46 13.88 12.22 7.24
N LEU A 47 12.83 12.62 7.95
CA LEU A 47 11.45 12.47 7.50
C LEU A 47 10.84 13.84 7.25
N LEU A 48 9.99 13.92 6.23
CA LEU A 48 9.18 15.12 5.96
C LEU A 48 8.08 15.24 7.00
N GLU A 49 7.92 16.42 7.58
CA GLU A 49 6.92 16.76 8.58
C GLU A 49 6.16 18.03 8.20
N GLY A 50 5.11 18.32 8.95
CA GLY A 50 4.22 19.45 8.67
C GLY A 50 3.44 19.22 7.36
N ASP A 51 3.38 20.25 6.53
CA ASP A 51 2.76 20.19 5.20
C ASP A 51 3.68 19.59 4.13
N GLY A 52 4.78 18.92 4.55
CA GLY A 52 5.74 18.28 3.65
C GLY A 52 6.91 19.19 3.24
N ASP A 53 7.11 20.29 3.91
CA ASP A 53 8.12 21.31 3.55
C ASP A 53 9.37 21.27 4.43
N GLU A 54 9.36 20.51 5.53
CA GLU A 54 10.46 20.45 6.49
C GLU A 54 10.96 19.01 6.70
N LEU A 55 12.25 18.82 6.51
CA LEU A 55 12.98 17.60 6.82
C LEU A 55 13.47 17.63 8.27
N VAL A 56 13.05 16.64 9.06
CA VAL A 56 13.42 16.52 10.46
C VAL A 56 14.26 15.26 10.66
N LEU A 57 15.44 15.39 11.29
CA LEU A 57 16.28 14.25 11.63
C LEU A 57 15.58 13.35 12.65
N ARG A 58 15.24 12.15 12.26
CA ARG A 58 14.49 11.19 13.11
C ARG A 58 15.28 9.96 13.49
N GLY A 59 16.25 9.56 12.68
CA GLY A 59 17.13 8.43 12.97
C GLY A 59 18.56 8.74 12.58
N ASN A 60 19.53 8.33 13.40
CA ASN A 60 20.94 8.52 13.06
C ASN A 60 21.85 7.54 13.78
N VAL A 61 23.01 7.32 13.18
CA VAL A 61 24.21 6.76 13.79
C VAL A 61 25.40 7.67 13.43
N GLY A 62 26.35 7.79 14.31
CA GLY A 62 27.54 8.64 14.12
C GLY A 62 27.38 10.08 14.64
N PHE A 63 26.15 10.55 14.87
CA PHE A 63 25.86 11.83 15.51
C PHE A 63 25.24 11.67 16.91
N PRO A 64 25.25 12.71 17.77
CA PRO A 64 24.60 12.68 19.06
C PRO A 64 23.11 12.36 18.94
N ARG A 65 22.56 11.59 19.87
CA ARG A 65 21.14 11.22 19.87
C ARG A 65 20.21 12.43 20.06
N GLU A 66 20.69 13.44 20.76
CA GLU A 66 20.01 14.71 21.05
C GLU A 66 19.70 15.52 19.80
N ALA A 67 20.43 15.28 18.72
CA ALA A 67 20.19 15.90 17.41
C ALA A 67 18.85 15.47 16.79
N ARG A 68 18.32 14.31 17.18
CA ARG A 68 17.05 13.79 16.67
C ARG A 68 15.89 14.69 17.11
N GLY A 69 15.11 15.15 16.15
CA GLY A 69 13.97 16.04 16.35
C GLY A 69 14.35 17.53 16.48
N THR A 70 15.64 17.85 16.77
CA THR A 70 16.14 19.23 16.85
C THR A 70 16.70 19.72 15.53
N VAL A 71 17.43 18.88 14.80
CA VAL A 71 17.95 19.22 13.47
C VAL A 71 16.82 19.19 12.46
N ARG A 72 16.57 20.35 11.85
CA ARG A 72 15.51 20.59 10.89
C ARG A 72 16.04 21.40 9.72
N LEU A 73 15.56 21.09 8.52
CA LEU A 73 15.90 21.89 7.34
C LEU A 73 14.74 21.87 6.33
N PRO A 74 14.39 23.03 5.74
CA PRO A 74 13.42 23.09 4.66
C PRO A 74 13.85 22.28 3.43
N VAL A 75 12.88 21.76 2.68
CA VAL A 75 13.14 21.18 1.36
C VAL A 75 13.82 22.23 0.47
N GLY A 76 14.80 21.80 -0.32
CA GLY A 76 15.63 22.69 -1.15
C GLY A 76 16.80 23.33 -0.41
N GLN A 77 16.85 23.34 0.93
CA GLN A 77 17.97 23.88 1.68
C GLN A 77 19.00 22.78 2.02
N GLY A 78 20.27 23.15 1.97
CA GLY A 78 21.36 22.21 2.17
C GLY A 78 21.47 21.17 1.07
N ILE A 79 22.48 20.32 1.12
CA ILE A 79 22.66 19.20 0.17
C ILE A 79 21.52 18.18 0.33
N THR A 80 21.10 17.93 1.56
CA THR A 80 20.01 17.01 1.89
C THR A 80 18.67 17.50 1.32
N GLY A 81 18.32 18.76 1.55
CA GLY A 81 17.09 19.36 1.03
C GLY A 81 17.07 19.41 -0.50
N MET A 82 18.23 19.69 -1.12
CA MET A 82 18.39 19.68 -2.58
C MET A 82 18.16 18.28 -3.18
N ALA A 83 18.63 17.21 -2.53
CA ALA A 83 18.36 15.84 -3.00
C ALA A 83 16.88 15.51 -3.00
N VAL A 84 16.12 16.00 -2.01
CA VAL A 84 14.67 15.81 -1.91
C VAL A 84 13.94 16.67 -2.94
N GLU A 85 14.32 17.93 -3.13
CA GLU A 85 13.76 18.84 -4.12
C GLU A 85 13.93 18.29 -5.55
N CYS A 86 15.14 17.82 -5.87
CA CYS A 86 15.47 17.29 -7.19
C CYS A 86 15.02 15.84 -7.41
N LEU A 87 14.51 15.16 -6.39
CA LEU A 87 14.12 13.74 -6.40
C LEU A 87 15.23 12.81 -6.91
N ARG A 88 16.49 13.15 -6.67
CA ARG A 88 17.67 12.41 -7.11
C ARG A 88 18.78 12.39 -6.08
N PRO A 89 19.63 11.34 -6.07
CA PRO A 89 20.78 11.32 -5.17
C PRO A 89 21.80 12.39 -5.53
N ILE A 90 22.44 12.95 -4.51
CA ILE A 90 23.51 13.95 -4.62
C ILE A 90 24.71 13.43 -3.82
N SER A 91 25.86 13.29 -4.49
CA SER A 91 27.11 12.84 -3.89
C SER A 91 28.18 13.91 -4.07
N VAL A 92 28.85 14.28 -2.97
CA VAL A 92 29.93 15.25 -2.94
C VAL A 92 31.07 14.76 -2.07
N VAL A 93 32.32 15.10 -2.39
CA VAL A 93 33.51 14.68 -1.63
C VAL A 93 33.87 15.69 -0.55
N GLN A 94 33.68 16.97 -0.82
CA GLN A 94 33.95 18.08 0.10
C GLN A 94 32.63 18.84 0.36
N ALA A 95 31.81 18.30 1.24
CA ALA A 95 30.48 18.84 1.51
C ALA A 95 30.54 20.31 2.00
N THR A 96 31.54 20.65 2.81
CA THR A 96 31.75 22.01 3.35
C THR A 96 32.07 23.05 2.29
N GLU A 97 32.57 22.64 1.12
CA GLU A 97 32.88 23.53 -0.01
C GLU A 97 31.72 23.68 -0.99
N HIS A 98 30.68 22.88 -0.81
CA HIS A 98 29.51 22.91 -1.70
C HIS A 98 28.68 24.17 -1.45
N GLU A 99 28.28 24.88 -2.51
CA GLU A 99 27.55 26.15 -2.44
C GLU A 99 26.26 26.09 -1.62
N ARG A 100 25.62 24.91 -1.56
CA ARG A 100 24.41 24.68 -0.77
C ARG A 100 24.69 23.98 0.56
N TYR A 101 25.95 23.95 1.01
CA TYR A 101 26.25 23.36 2.32
C TYR A 101 25.61 24.21 3.43
N ARG A 102 24.94 23.54 4.35
CA ARG A 102 24.41 24.14 5.57
C ARG A 102 25.00 23.44 6.79
N ALA A 103 25.73 24.19 7.58
CA ALA A 103 26.33 23.67 8.79
C ALA A 103 25.34 23.53 9.93
N PHE A 104 25.44 22.42 10.65
CA PHE A 104 24.79 22.18 11.94
C PHE A 104 25.89 22.00 12.99
N PRO A 105 26.27 23.05 13.74
CA PRO A 105 27.41 23.00 14.65
C PRO A 105 27.31 21.88 15.70
N GLU A 106 26.08 21.54 16.10
CA GLU A 106 25.79 20.46 17.03
C GLU A 106 26.16 19.07 16.50
N LEU A 107 26.23 18.88 15.18
CA LEU A 107 26.56 17.60 14.53
C LEU A 107 28.07 17.45 14.28
N ARG A 108 28.83 18.54 14.20
CA ARG A 108 30.24 18.55 13.81
C ARG A 108 30.48 17.81 12.51
N GLU A 109 29.63 18.11 11.50
CA GLU A 109 29.62 17.42 10.19
C GLU A 109 30.89 17.61 9.38
N GLU A 110 31.66 18.66 9.66
CA GLU A 110 32.95 18.93 9.03
C GLU A 110 33.96 17.78 9.16
N ARG A 111 33.75 16.88 10.13
CA ARG A 111 34.56 15.67 10.30
C ARG A 111 34.29 14.60 9.25
N PHE A 112 33.17 14.71 8.52
CA PHE A 112 32.69 13.74 7.56
C PHE A 112 32.40 14.39 6.21
N PRO A 113 33.43 14.88 5.48
CA PRO A 113 33.27 15.71 4.29
C PRO A 113 32.71 14.94 3.08
N VAL A 114 32.87 13.62 3.04
CA VAL A 114 32.30 12.82 1.95
C VAL A 114 30.84 12.51 2.22
N PHE A 115 29.98 13.04 1.39
CA PHE A 115 28.55 13.15 1.63
C PHE A 115 27.75 12.55 0.49
N LEU A 116 26.74 11.76 0.80
CA LEU A 116 25.75 11.25 -0.15
C LEU A 116 24.36 11.37 0.45
N ALA A 117 23.50 12.18 -0.15
CA ALA A 117 22.09 12.28 0.17
C ALA A 117 21.24 11.61 -0.91
N ALA A 118 20.25 10.83 -0.52
CA ALA A 118 19.30 10.19 -1.41
C ALA A 118 17.87 10.42 -0.92
N PRO A 119 16.92 10.79 -1.80
CA PRO A 119 15.52 10.95 -1.41
C PRO A 119 14.90 9.59 -1.08
N ILE A 120 14.09 9.55 -0.04
CA ILE A 120 13.22 8.42 0.29
C ILE A 120 11.90 8.67 -0.42
N LEU A 121 11.63 7.89 -1.48
CA LEU A 121 10.45 8.09 -2.32
C LEU A 121 9.37 7.06 -2.01
N GLY A 122 8.16 7.54 -1.81
CA GLY A 122 7.00 6.71 -1.64
C GLY A 122 5.89 7.07 -2.62
N SER A 123 5.53 6.18 -3.55
CA SER A 123 4.53 6.44 -4.60
C SER A 123 4.82 7.70 -5.43
N GLY A 124 6.10 7.91 -5.77
CA GLY A 124 6.55 9.05 -6.57
C GLY A 124 6.67 10.38 -5.82
N ARG A 125 6.37 10.42 -4.52
CA ARG A 125 6.53 11.62 -3.67
C ARG A 125 7.64 11.41 -2.65
N PRO A 126 8.36 12.46 -2.28
CA PRO A 126 9.35 12.37 -1.22
C PRO A 126 8.68 12.15 0.14
N LEU A 127 9.24 11.24 0.93
CA LEU A 127 8.88 11.01 2.33
C LEU A 127 9.97 11.49 3.27
N GLY A 128 11.16 11.79 2.75
CA GLY A 128 12.32 12.18 3.50
C GLY A 128 13.62 12.01 2.74
N ALA A 129 14.72 11.91 3.46
CA ALA A 129 16.04 11.67 2.91
C ALA A 129 16.84 10.66 3.76
N LEU A 130 17.65 9.85 3.10
CA LEU A 130 18.74 9.08 3.68
C LEU A 130 20.04 9.80 3.35
N VAL A 131 20.81 10.12 4.37
CA VAL A 131 22.15 10.73 4.24
C VAL A 131 23.17 9.78 4.80
N VAL A 132 24.28 9.57 4.07
CA VAL A 132 25.43 8.82 4.55
C VAL A 132 26.70 9.65 4.36
N GLN A 133 27.59 9.61 5.36
CA GLN A 133 28.80 10.40 5.35
C GLN A 133 30.02 9.56 5.79
N ARG A 134 31.18 9.96 5.31
CA ARG A 134 32.48 9.35 5.67
C ARG A 134 33.50 10.41 6.04
N ALA A 135 34.38 10.04 6.95
CA ALA A 135 35.63 10.74 7.15
C ALA A 135 36.60 10.48 5.98
N GLY A 136 37.58 11.37 5.81
CA GLY A 136 38.57 11.28 4.75
C GLY A 136 38.09 11.80 3.40
N ASP A 137 38.60 11.23 2.30
CA ASP A 137 38.43 11.71 0.93
C ASP A 137 37.84 10.66 -0.05
N ARG A 138 37.58 9.47 0.45
CA ARG A 138 37.10 8.34 -0.37
C ARG A 138 35.66 8.56 -0.80
N ALA A 139 35.46 9.00 -2.04
CA ALA A 139 34.13 9.20 -2.65
C ALA A 139 33.24 7.96 -2.58
N PHE A 140 31.92 8.17 -2.54
CA PHE A 140 30.95 7.14 -2.83
C PHE A 140 30.97 6.81 -4.32
N THR A 141 31.08 5.54 -4.66
CA THR A 141 31.07 5.07 -6.05
C THR A 141 29.66 5.10 -6.63
N ALA A 142 29.52 5.02 -7.97
CA ALA A 142 28.21 4.90 -8.62
C ALA A 142 27.41 3.70 -8.07
N ARG A 143 28.08 2.57 -7.76
CA ARG A 143 27.44 1.41 -7.12
C ARG A 143 26.97 1.69 -5.69
N ASP A 144 27.68 2.53 -4.93
CA ASP A 144 27.23 2.94 -3.61
C ASP A 144 25.97 3.82 -3.72
N VAL A 145 25.91 4.70 -4.72
CA VAL A 145 24.73 5.52 -5.00
C VAL A 145 23.52 4.65 -5.38
N GLU A 146 23.70 3.70 -6.30
CA GLU A 146 22.64 2.73 -6.67
C GLU A 146 22.15 1.94 -5.46
N LEU A 147 23.09 1.49 -4.63
CA LEU A 147 22.77 0.73 -3.43
C LEU A 147 22.01 1.58 -2.41
N VAL A 148 22.42 2.83 -2.16
CA VAL A 148 21.70 3.75 -1.28
C VAL A 148 20.27 3.95 -1.77
N MET A 149 20.07 4.19 -3.07
CA MET A 149 18.71 4.30 -3.66
C MET A 149 17.89 3.03 -3.45
N ALA A 150 18.49 1.85 -3.63
CA ALA A 150 17.82 0.58 -3.37
C ALA A 150 17.45 0.39 -1.89
N LEU A 151 18.29 0.84 -0.96
CA LEU A 151 18.04 0.75 0.49
C LEU A 151 16.96 1.74 0.97
N THR A 152 16.68 2.84 0.25
CA THR A 152 15.61 3.79 0.61
C THR A 152 14.22 3.24 0.34
N ALA A 153 14.02 2.39 -0.66
CA ALA A 153 12.70 1.88 -1.04
C ALA A 153 12.01 1.07 0.09
N PRO A 154 12.68 0.12 0.75
CA PRO A 154 12.12 -0.58 1.92
C PRO A 154 11.83 0.36 3.09
N ILE A 155 12.66 1.41 3.31
CA ILE A 155 12.40 2.42 4.36
C ILE A 155 11.08 3.14 4.07
N ALA A 156 10.85 3.54 2.83
CA ALA A 156 9.61 4.21 2.44
C ALA A 156 8.37 3.34 2.73
N ALA A 157 8.45 2.03 2.48
CA ALA A 157 7.39 1.09 2.82
C ALA A 157 7.24 0.92 4.33
N GLY A 158 8.35 0.73 5.06
CA GLY A 158 8.37 0.57 6.52
C GLY A 158 7.92 1.81 7.26
N ALA A 159 8.37 2.99 6.86
CA ALA A 159 7.99 4.27 7.46
C ALA A 159 6.48 4.53 7.33
N ARG A 160 5.90 4.28 6.15
CA ARG A 160 4.45 4.37 5.96
C ARG A 160 3.68 3.38 6.84
N HIS A 161 4.13 2.14 6.88
CA HIS A 161 3.50 1.11 7.70
C HIS A 161 3.57 1.45 9.19
N ALA A 162 4.71 1.96 9.64
CA ALA A 162 4.93 2.32 11.03
C ALA A 162 4.18 3.61 11.42
N GLN A 163 4.12 4.63 10.57
CA GLN A 163 3.31 5.83 10.82
C GLN A 163 1.83 5.47 11.03
N VAL A 164 1.28 4.62 10.19
CA VAL A 164 -0.10 4.12 10.36
C VAL A 164 -0.27 3.36 11.68
N LEU A 165 0.70 2.55 12.08
CA LEU A 165 0.64 1.80 13.34
C LEU A 165 0.79 2.71 14.58
N ASP A 166 1.67 3.70 14.54
CA ASP A 166 1.90 4.62 15.66
C ASP A 166 0.74 5.61 15.82
N GLU A 167 0.17 6.10 14.74
CA GLU A 167 -1.08 6.88 14.76
C GLU A 167 -2.24 6.07 15.36
N LEU A 168 -2.31 4.77 15.08
CA LEU A 168 -3.30 3.87 15.67
C LEU A 168 -3.07 3.62 17.16
N ARG A 169 -1.80 3.54 17.61
CA ARG A 169 -1.42 3.34 19.02
C ARG A 169 -1.61 4.61 19.85
N GLU A 170 -1.25 5.74 19.32
CA GLU A 170 -1.41 7.03 20.01
C GLU A 170 -2.87 7.43 20.17
N ARG A 171 -3.73 7.06 19.21
CA ARG A 171 -5.18 7.15 19.36
C ARG A 171 -5.73 6.25 20.44
N ARG A 172 -5.27 5.00 20.53
CA ARG A 172 -5.68 4.07 21.59
C ARG A 172 -5.29 4.56 23.00
N ARG A 173 -4.21 5.34 23.12
CA ARG A 173 -3.78 6.00 24.37
C ARG A 173 -4.58 7.26 24.69
N ARG A 174 -5.02 8.02 23.69
CA ARG A 174 -5.80 9.26 23.87
C ARG A 174 -7.29 9.04 24.00
N THR A 175 -7.83 7.91 23.57
CA THR A 175 -9.25 7.56 23.68
C THR A 175 -9.55 6.77 24.94
N GLY A 176 -9.33 7.37 26.07
CA GLY A 176 -10.20 7.15 27.21
C GLY A 176 -11.59 7.75 26.90
N GLY A 177 -12.45 6.98 26.23
CA GLY A 177 -13.88 7.23 26.13
C GLY A 177 -14.31 8.49 25.36
N GLY A 178 -14.43 8.38 24.03
CA GLY A 178 -15.09 9.39 23.21
C GLY A 178 -14.57 9.40 21.78
N THR A 179 -15.25 8.68 20.87
CA THR A 179 -14.93 8.70 19.43
C THR A 179 -15.23 10.09 18.86
N ARG A 180 -14.16 10.84 18.55
CA ARG A 180 -14.31 12.18 17.97
C ARG A 180 -14.88 12.04 16.54
N LYS A 181 -15.99 12.72 16.27
CA LYS A 181 -16.52 12.86 14.92
C LYS A 181 -15.59 13.70 14.07
N VAL A 182 -15.24 13.21 12.87
CA VAL A 182 -14.43 13.92 11.87
C VAL A 182 -15.15 13.83 10.53
N THR A 183 -15.26 14.96 9.83
CA THR A 183 -15.81 15.01 8.46
C THR A 183 -14.68 15.40 7.52
N LEU A 184 -14.44 14.57 6.51
CA LEU A 184 -13.42 14.75 5.49
C LEU A 184 -14.08 14.97 4.14
N PRO A 185 -13.76 16.04 3.41
CA PRO A 185 -14.24 16.24 2.05
C PRO A 185 -13.50 15.33 1.07
N GLY A 186 -14.17 15.00 -0.03
CA GLY A 186 -13.63 14.26 -1.17
C GLY A 186 -14.46 14.50 -2.42
N LEU A 187 -14.01 13.99 -3.56
CA LEU A 187 -14.70 14.11 -4.84
C LEU A 187 -15.58 12.89 -5.10
N PRO A 188 -16.90 13.04 -5.36
CA PRO A 188 -17.79 11.94 -5.71
C PRO A 188 -17.38 11.22 -7.01
N VAL A 189 -17.42 9.89 -7.01
CA VAL A 189 -17.21 9.06 -8.20
C VAL A 189 -18.42 8.20 -8.51
N VAL A 190 -18.92 7.48 -7.52
CA VAL A 190 -20.16 6.70 -7.61
C VAL A 190 -21.11 7.23 -6.55
N PRO A 191 -22.28 7.79 -6.94
CA PRO A 191 -23.20 8.41 -6.01
C PRO A 191 -23.82 7.39 -5.05
N GLY A 192 -24.39 7.91 -3.96
CA GLY A 192 -25.08 7.14 -2.94
C GLY A 192 -24.48 7.29 -1.55
N ARG A 193 -25.10 6.64 -0.57
CA ARG A 193 -24.69 6.69 0.84
C ARG A 193 -24.38 5.32 1.39
N ALA A 194 -23.29 5.22 2.14
CA ALA A 194 -22.87 3.99 2.79
C ALA A 194 -22.60 4.19 4.27
N LEU A 195 -23.01 3.21 5.07
CA LEU A 195 -22.71 3.14 6.51
C LEU A 195 -22.12 1.78 6.81
N GLY A 196 -20.94 1.75 7.39
CA GLY A 196 -20.23 0.51 7.74
C GLY A 196 -19.03 0.77 8.62
N ALA A 197 -18.42 -0.32 9.09
CA ALA A 197 -17.12 -0.23 9.76
C ALA A 197 -16.02 0.08 8.73
N ILE A 198 -15.03 0.87 9.11
CA ILE A 198 -13.87 1.14 8.28
C ILE A 198 -13.00 -0.11 8.20
N ALA A 199 -12.65 -0.49 6.99
CA ALA A 199 -11.60 -1.45 6.71
C ALA A 199 -10.57 -0.87 5.75
N ALA A 200 -9.28 -1.13 6.02
CA ALA A 200 -8.23 -0.67 5.14
C ALA A 200 -8.16 -1.53 3.88
N LEU A 201 -8.04 -0.88 2.71
CA LEU A 201 -7.59 -1.52 1.48
C LEU A 201 -6.11 -1.91 1.67
N ARG A 202 -5.88 -3.12 2.13
CA ARG A 202 -4.54 -3.68 2.34
C ARG A 202 -4.41 -4.96 1.54
N ARG A 203 -3.30 -5.07 0.82
CA ARG A 203 -2.83 -6.37 0.39
C ARG A 203 -2.30 -7.11 1.62
N PRO A 204 -2.80 -8.30 1.93
CA PRO A 204 -2.10 -9.16 2.85
C PRO A 204 -0.73 -9.41 2.22
N ALA A 205 0.34 -9.18 2.96
CA ALA A 205 1.67 -9.52 2.48
C ALA A 205 1.67 -11.01 2.10
N SER A 206 2.12 -11.34 0.89
CA SER A 206 2.21 -12.72 0.40
C SER A 206 3.00 -13.63 1.35
N SER A 207 3.89 -13.05 2.16
CA SER A 207 4.60 -13.74 3.25
C SER A 207 3.70 -14.13 4.44
N SER A 208 2.62 -13.39 4.72
CA SER A 208 1.69 -13.74 5.80
C SER A 208 0.70 -14.84 5.41
N LEU A 209 0.43 -15.01 4.12
CA LEU A 209 -0.39 -16.09 3.57
C LEU A 209 0.43 -17.37 3.36
N GLY A 210 1.76 -17.26 3.30
CA GLY A 210 2.68 -18.39 3.05
C GLY A 210 3.05 -19.24 4.25
N SER A 211 2.60 -18.88 5.47
CA SER A 211 2.92 -19.65 6.68
C SER A 211 2.12 -20.94 6.86
N GLN A 212 1.12 -21.21 6.01
CA GLN A 212 0.47 -22.50 5.97
C GLN A 212 1.37 -23.51 5.24
N GLN A 213 2.13 -24.26 6.01
CA GLN A 213 2.99 -25.39 5.59
C GLN A 213 2.14 -26.59 5.13
N GLY A 214 1.43 -26.45 4.03
CA GLY A 214 0.68 -27.53 3.41
C GLY A 214 1.06 -27.68 1.95
N ARG A 215 1.14 -28.92 1.47
CA ARG A 215 1.20 -29.23 0.04
C ARG A 215 0.00 -28.57 -0.63
N GLY A 216 0.23 -27.75 -1.65
CA GLY A 216 -0.84 -27.03 -2.33
C GLY A 216 -1.91 -28.02 -2.86
N ASP A 217 -3.19 -27.81 -2.47
CA ASP A 217 -4.28 -28.59 -3.03
C ASP A 217 -4.56 -28.13 -4.47
N PRO A 218 -4.32 -28.99 -5.50
CA PRO A 218 -4.57 -28.63 -6.88
C PRO A 218 -6.03 -28.28 -7.17
N LYS A 219 -6.98 -28.79 -6.38
CA LYS A 219 -8.41 -28.49 -6.54
C LYS A 219 -8.71 -27.06 -6.12
N LEU A 220 -8.14 -26.61 -5.00
CA LEU A 220 -8.29 -25.22 -4.54
C LEU A 220 -7.63 -24.24 -5.51
N LEU A 221 -6.45 -24.58 -6.03
CA LEU A 221 -5.76 -23.76 -7.02
C LEU A 221 -6.58 -23.64 -8.31
N ARG A 222 -7.14 -24.75 -8.80
CA ARG A 222 -8.04 -24.74 -9.98
C ARG A 222 -9.26 -23.86 -9.73
N PHE A 223 -9.95 -24.07 -8.63
CA PHE A 223 -11.11 -23.28 -8.23
C PHE A 223 -10.79 -21.78 -8.18
N ALA A 224 -9.63 -21.41 -7.66
CA ALA A 224 -9.20 -20.01 -7.55
C ALA A 224 -8.96 -19.38 -8.94
N PHE A 225 -8.29 -20.11 -9.86
CA PHE A 225 -8.10 -19.65 -11.24
C PHE A 225 -9.44 -19.49 -11.96
N ASP A 226 -10.33 -20.48 -11.88
CA ASP A 226 -11.63 -20.43 -12.54
C ASP A 226 -12.50 -19.29 -11.97
N THR A 227 -12.44 -19.05 -10.67
CA THR A 227 -13.15 -17.95 -10.01
C THR A 227 -12.61 -16.59 -10.45
N ALA A 228 -11.29 -16.42 -10.51
CA ALA A 228 -10.66 -15.18 -10.95
C ALA A 228 -10.95 -14.89 -12.43
N GLU A 229 -10.87 -15.91 -13.29
CA GLU A 229 -11.18 -15.80 -14.71
C GLU A 229 -12.64 -15.37 -14.94
N LYS A 230 -13.59 -16.04 -14.28
CA LYS A 230 -15.01 -15.67 -14.34
C LYS A 230 -15.24 -14.23 -13.86
N ALA A 231 -14.64 -13.84 -12.75
CA ALA A 231 -14.78 -12.48 -12.22
C ALA A 231 -14.21 -11.41 -13.19
N LEU A 232 -13.10 -11.71 -13.89
CA LEU A 232 -12.55 -10.81 -14.91
C LEU A 232 -13.45 -10.70 -16.14
N VAL A 233 -14.03 -11.81 -16.59
CA VAL A 233 -15.01 -11.80 -17.70
C VAL A 233 -16.23 -10.95 -17.32
N ASP A 234 -16.78 -11.15 -16.11
CA ASP A 234 -17.91 -10.38 -15.61
C ASP A 234 -17.58 -8.88 -15.47
N LEU A 235 -16.35 -8.54 -15.03
CA LEU A 235 -15.87 -7.15 -14.97
C LEU A 235 -15.76 -6.51 -16.35
N HIS A 236 -15.22 -7.24 -17.32
CA HIS A 236 -15.08 -6.77 -18.69
C HIS A 236 -16.45 -6.55 -19.36
N ALA A 237 -17.40 -7.48 -19.16
CA ALA A 237 -18.77 -7.33 -19.66
C ALA A 237 -19.47 -6.09 -19.04
N ARG A 238 -19.34 -5.91 -17.71
CA ARG A 238 -19.88 -4.72 -17.03
C ARG A 238 -19.27 -3.40 -17.52
N ALA A 239 -17.99 -3.41 -17.91
CA ALA A 239 -17.35 -2.22 -18.50
C ALA A 239 -17.99 -1.85 -19.83
N ALA A 240 -18.32 -2.83 -20.68
CA ALA A 240 -19.02 -2.63 -21.94
C ALA A 240 -20.45 -2.12 -21.73
N GLU A 241 -21.20 -2.74 -20.82
CA GLU A 241 -22.56 -2.33 -20.47
C GLU A 241 -22.66 -0.89 -19.95
N ARG A 242 -21.63 -0.44 -19.22
CA ARG A 242 -21.56 0.93 -18.67
C ARG A 242 -20.96 1.95 -19.64
N GLY A 243 -20.57 1.56 -20.84
CA GLY A 243 -19.97 2.45 -21.84
C GLY A 243 -18.54 2.93 -21.50
N ILE A 244 -17.84 2.26 -20.56
CA ILE A 244 -16.48 2.60 -20.14
C ILE A 244 -15.43 1.56 -20.62
N ALA A 245 -15.76 0.83 -21.69
CA ALA A 245 -14.88 -0.24 -22.19
C ALA A 245 -13.49 0.28 -22.61
N GLN A 246 -13.40 1.50 -23.16
CA GLN A 246 -12.10 2.09 -23.54
C GLN A 246 -11.25 2.41 -22.31
N ASP A 247 -11.82 3.00 -21.28
CA ASP A 247 -11.13 3.32 -20.03
C ASP A 247 -10.74 2.05 -19.29
N ALA A 248 -11.51 0.97 -19.43
CA ALA A 248 -11.28 -0.34 -18.82
C ALA A 248 -10.47 -1.29 -19.72
N ALA A 249 -9.86 -0.82 -20.82
CA ALA A 249 -9.09 -1.66 -21.77
C ALA A 249 -7.96 -2.46 -21.10
N PHE A 250 -7.43 -2.00 -19.96
CA PHE A 250 -6.44 -2.74 -19.18
C PHE A 250 -6.96 -4.10 -18.68
N LEU A 251 -8.29 -4.29 -18.50
CA LEU A 251 -8.88 -5.58 -18.11
C LEU A 251 -8.65 -6.66 -19.17
N SER A 252 -8.60 -6.29 -20.45
CA SER A 252 -8.29 -7.23 -21.54
C SER A 252 -6.92 -7.86 -21.37
N ALA A 253 -5.95 -7.14 -20.79
CA ALA A 253 -4.64 -7.69 -20.50
C ALA A 253 -4.69 -8.73 -19.38
N TYR A 254 -5.49 -8.52 -18.33
CA TYR A 254 -5.70 -9.54 -17.30
C TYR A 254 -6.37 -10.79 -17.86
N LEU A 255 -7.36 -10.63 -18.75
CA LEU A 255 -8.00 -11.74 -19.44
C LEU A 255 -7.02 -12.53 -20.31
N LEU A 256 -6.15 -11.84 -21.04
CA LEU A 256 -5.08 -12.49 -21.82
C LEU A 256 -4.09 -13.24 -20.92
N MET A 257 -3.70 -12.64 -19.78
CA MET A 257 -2.76 -13.27 -18.85
C MET A 257 -3.33 -14.55 -18.21
N ILE A 258 -4.60 -14.52 -17.78
CA ILE A 258 -5.23 -15.68 -17.15
C ILE A 258 -5.61 -16.76 -18.17
N GLY A 259 -6.01 -16.35 -19.39
CA GLY A 259 -6.42 -17.23 -20.48
C GLY A 259 -5.26 -17.88 -21.24
N ASP A 260 -4.04 -17.33 -21.19
CA ASP A 260 -2.84 -17.87 -21.87
C ASP A 260 -2.40 -19.26 -21.33
N GLY A 261 -3.04 -19.86 -20.42
CA GLY A 261 -2.72 -21.21 -19.95
C GLY A 261 -1.31 -21.40 -19.37
N ARG A 262 -0.29 -20.65 -19.82
CA ARG A 262 1.11 -20.77 -19.37
C ARG A 262 1.27 -20.42 -17.91
N LEU A 263 0.66 -19.33 -17.45
CA LEU A 263 0.66 -18.93 -16.05
C LEU A 263 0.02 -20.04 -15.19
N ARG A 264 -1.14 -20.53 -15.62
CA ARG A 264 -1.86 -21.63 -14.96
C ARG A 264 -1.02 -22.92 -14.94
N ALA A 265 -0.52 -23.36 -16.11
CA ALA A 265 0.28 -24.58 -16.22
C ALA A 265 1.53 -24.53 -15.33
N ARG A 266 2.24 -23.40 -15.33
CA ARG A 266 3.44 -23.20 -14.50
C ARG A 266 3.14 -23.22 -13.00
N ALA A 267 2.04 -22.61 -12.57
CA ALA A 267 1.60 -22.67 -11.18
C ALA A 267 1.27 -24.12 -10.75
N PHE A 268 0.58 -24.89 -11.60
CA PHE A 268 0.27 -26.28 -11.32
C PHE A 268 1.50 -27.18 -11.30
N GLU A 269 2.43 -27.00 -12.23
CA GLU A 269 3.72 -27.70 -12.26
C GLU A 269 4.48 -27.53 -10.94
N LEU A 270 4.60 -26.28 -10.47
CA LEU A 270 5.30 -25.96 -9.23
C LEU A 270 4.58 -26.54 -8.00
N ALA A 271 3.25 -26.51 -7.99
CA ALA A 271 2.45 -27.11 -6.92
C ALA A 271 2.57 -28.65 -6.92
N ALA A 272 2.57 -29.29 -8.10
CA ALA A 272 2.79 -30.72 -8.24
C ALA A 272 4.21 -31.14 -7.80
N GLY A 273 5.20 -30.26 -7.99
CA GLY A 273 6.57 -30.40 -7.49
C GLY A 273 6.72 -30.23 -5.98
N GLY A 274 5.61 -30.13 -5.23
CA GLY A 274 5.59 -30.12 -3.76
C GLY A 274 5.66 -28.72 -3.13
N ARG A 275 5.61 -27.64 -3.93
CA ARG A 275 5.54 -26.27 -3.41
C ARG A 275 4.12 -25.95 -2.92
N SER A 276 4.01 -25.11 -1.90
CA SER A 276 2.72 -24.56 -1.49
C SER A 276 2.14 -23.66 -2.60
N VAL A 277 0.82 -23.41 -2.58
CA VAL A 277 0.17 -22.49 -3.54
C VAL A 277 0.85 -21.10 -3.50
N ALA A 278 1.16 -20.57 -2.31
CA ALA A 278 1.83 -19.31 -2.15
C ALA A 278 3.24 -19.30 -2.79
N GLN A 279 4.02 -20.37 -2.59
CA GLN A 279 5.35 -20.48 -3.19
C GLN A 279 5.28 -20.64 -4.72
N ALA A 280 4.30 -21.37 -5.23
CA ALA A 280 4.10 -21.58 -6.66
C ALA A 280 3.74 -20.24 -7.34
N LEU A 281 2.68 -19.57 -6.89
CA LEU A 281 2.24 -18.28 -7.43
C LEU A 281 3.29 -17.18 -7.27
N GLY A 282 3.93 -17.08 -6.10
CA GLY A 282 5.00 -16.12 -5.87
C GLY A 282 6.24 -16.39 -6.74
N THR A 283 6.50 -17.64 -7.15
CA THR A 283 7.58 -17.95 -8.09
C THR A 283 7.21 -17.52 -9.50
N VAL A 284 5.98 -17.81 -9.94
CA VAL A 284 5.47 -17.39 -11.25
C VAL A 284 5.51 -15.86 -11.38
N ALA A 285 4.99 -15.14 -10.39
CA ALA A 285 5.03 -13.67 -10.38
C ALA A 285 6.45 -13.12 -10.52
N ARG A 286 7.41 -13.69 -9.78
CA ARG A 286 8.83 -13.30 -9.87
C ARG A 286 9.48 -13.65 -11.21
N GLU A 287 9.15 -14.81 -11.81
CA GLU A 287 9.66 -15.21 -13.13
C GLU A 287 9.21 -14.19 -14.20
N VAL A 288 7.94 -13.78 -14.16
CA VAL A 288 7.40 -12.79 -15.09
C VAL A 288 7.96 -11.39 -14.83
N ALA A 289 8.03 -10.97 -13.56
CA ALA A 289 8.63 -9.67 -13.21
C ALA A 289 10.09 -9.57 -13.67
N ARG A 290 10.87 -10.64 -13.54
CA ARG A 290 12.26 -10.68 -14.06
C ARG A 290 12.31 -10.58 -15.58
N ALA A 291 11.42 -11.29 -16.28
CA ALA A 291 11.34 -11.21 -17.73
C ALA A 291 10.98 -9.81 -18.21
N ALA A 292 10.03 -9.15 -17.55
CA ALA A 292 9.64 -7.77 -17.82
C ALA A 292 10.76 -6.76 -17.51
N ASN A 293 11.47 -6.92 -16.40
CA ASN A 293 12.57 -6.04 -15.99
C ASN A 293 13.85 -6.25 -16.82
N GLY A 294 13.97 -7.38 -17.51
CA GLY A 294 15.10 -7.63 -18.44
C GLY A 294 15.07 -6.74 -19.68
N ILE A 295 13.95 -6.06 -19.94
CA ILE A 295 13.79 -5.10 -21.03
C ILE A 295 13.88 -3.70 -20.41
N VAL A 296 15.09 -3.14 -20.39
CA VAL A 296 15.38 -1.86 -19.73
C VAL A 296 14.62 -0.72 -20.42
N GLY A 297 13.84 0.04 -19.66
CA GLY A 297 13.31 1.35 -20.05
C GLY A 297 11.88 1.38 -20.60
N ASP A 298 11.12 0.29 -20.55
CA ASP A 298 9.71 0.30 -20.97
C ASP A 298 8.75 0.35 -19.75
N PRO A 299 8.12 1.52 -19.46
CA PRO A 299 7.16 1.67 -18.37
C PRO A 299 5.95 0.73 -18.50
N PHE A 300 5.57 0.39 -19.73
CA PHE A 300 4.44 -0.50 -20.01
C PHE A 300 4.69 -1.92 -19.49
N LEU A 301 5.93 -2.42 -19.60
CA LEU A 301 6.29 -3.75 -19.08
C LEU A 301 6.37 -3.79 -17.56
N GLN A 302 6.76 -2.68 -16.93
CA GLN A 302 6.75 -2.56 -15.46
C GLN A 302 5.31 -2.59 -14.91
N ASP A 303 4.37 -1.94 -15.59
CA ASP A 303 2.96 -2.02 -15.23
C ASP A 303 2.42 -3.44 -15.39
N ARG A 304 2.85 -4.17 -16.43
CA ARG A 304 2.47 -5.59 -16.62
C ARG A 304 3.00 -6.52 -15.54
N ALA A 305 4.20 -6.27 -15.03
CA ALA A 305 4.74 -7.03 -13.90
C ALA A 305 3.86 -6.86 -12.65
N ARG A 306 3.41 -5.65 -12.36
CA ARG A 306 2.47 -5.38 -11.26
C ARG A 306 1.11 -6.01 -11.49
N ASP A 307 0.58 -5.94 -12.71
CA ASP A 307 -0.70 -6.56 -13.07
C ASP A 307 -0.68 -8.08 -12.79
N ILE A 308 0.43 -8.76 -13.06
CA ILE A 308 0.59 -10.19 -12.78
C ILE A 308 0.73 -10.47 -11.28
N GLU A 309 1.46 -9.63 -10.55
CA GLU A 309 1.53 -9.74 -9.09
C GLU A 309 0.14 -9.60 -8.47
N ASP A 310 -0.66 -8.61 -8.90
CA ASP A 310 -2.04 -8.41 -8.48
C ASP A 310 -2.91 -9.64 -8.74
N LEU A 311 -2.78 -10.24 -9.92
CA LEU A 311 -3.51 -11.43 -10.31
C LEU A 311 -3.10 -12.64 -9.48
N CYS A 312 -1.81 -12.88 -9.29
CA CYS A 312 -1.30 -13.98 -8.48
C CYS A 312 -1.72 -13.85 -7.01
N ASP A 313 -1.70 -12.64 -6.45
CA ASP A 313 -2.15 -12.37 -5.09
C ASP A 313 -3.66 -12.62 -4.93
N ALA A 314 -4.48 -12.23 -5.92
CA ALA A 314 -5.91 -12.51 -5.92
C ALA A 314 -6.20 -14.03 -5.98
N ILE A 315 -5.50 -14.74 -6.84
CA ILE A 315 -5.62 -16.20 -6.95
C ILE A 315 -5.20 -16.87 -5.63
N LEU A 316 -4.11 -16.42 -5.01
CA LEU A 316 -3.65 -16.92 -3.72
C LEU A 316 -4.72 -16.73 -2.63
N MET A 317 -5.28 -15.52 -2.55
CA MET A 317 -6.36 -15.20 -1.60
C MET A 317 -7.59 -16.09 -1.84
N LEU A 318 -7.98 -16.29 -3.09
CA LEU A 318 -9.10 -17.15 -3.47
C LEU A 318 -8.83 -18.65 -3.16
N ALA A 319 -7.57 -19.07 -3.25
CA ALA A 319 -7.15 -20.45 -2.94
C ALA A 319 -6.98 -20.70 -1.43
N THR A 320 -7.01 -19.66 -0.58
CA THR A 320 -6.76 -19.79 0.87
C THR A 320 -8.06 -19.56 1.65
N PRO A 321 -8.75 -20.62 2.15
CA PRO A 321 -10.06 -20.50 2.81
C PRO A 321 -10.03 -19.58 4.05
N ASP A 322 -9.01 -19.70 4.89
CA ASP A 322 -8.88 -18.90 6.12
C ASP A 322 -8.64 -17.42 5.83
N ALA A 323 -7.86 -17.09 4.78
CA ALA A 323 -7.66 -15.72 4.34
C ALA A 323 -8.96 -15.10 3.82
N ARG A 324 -9.79 -15.90 3.12
CA ARG A 324 -11.12 -15.46 2.67
C ARG A 324 -12.06 -15.15 3.83
N ALA A 325 -11.98 -15.91 4.92
CA ALA A 325 -12.81 -15.67 6.11
C ALA A 325 -12.44 -14.38 6.85
N GLN A 326 -11.22 -13.87 6.65
CA GLN A 326 -10.73 -12.62 7.26
C GLN A 326 -11.10 -11.36 6.44
N LEU A 327 -11.69 -11.50 5.25
CA LEU A 327 -12.09 -10.35 4.47
C LEU A 327 -13.21 -9.58 5.18
N PRO A 328 -13.09 -8.25 5.34
CA PRO A 328 -14.12 -7.45 5.98
C PRO A 328 -15.38 -7.42 5.11
N SER A 329 -16.53 -7.81 5.67
CA SER A 329 -17.82 -7.75 4.99
C SER A 329 -18.59 -6.51 5.39
N LYS A 330 -19.35 -5.93 4.45
CA LYS A 330 -20.18 -4.73 4.66
C LYS A 330 -19.41 -3.53 5.24
N ALA A 331 -18.13 -3.42 4.87
CA ALA A 331 -17.24 -2.37 5.34
C ALA A 331 -17.20 -1.20 4.36
N VAL A 332 -16.86 -0.01 4.87
CA VAL A 332 -16.37 1.11 4.06
C VAL A 332 -14.86 0.93 3.92
N LEU A 333 -14.42 0.68 2.69
CA LEU A 333 -13.00 0.49 2.40
C LEU A 333 -12.31 1.86 2.30
N VAL A 334 -11.16 1.99 2.96
CA VAL A 334 -10.35 3.21 2.92
C VAL A 334 -8.93 2.84 2.47
N GLY A 335 -8.43 3.53 1.45
CA GLY A 335 -7.12 3.22 0.87
C GLY A 335 -6.54 4.34 0.01
N ASP A 336 -5.33 4.12 -0.52
CA ASP A 336 -4.71 5.03 -1.50
C ASP A 336 -5.19 4.75 -2.92
N GLN A 337 -5.34 3.48 -3.27
CA GLN A 337 -5.67 3.02 -4.62
C GLN A 337 -6.56 1.79 -4.55
N LEU A 338 -7.45 1.69 -5.52
CA LEU A 338 -8.19 0.47 -5.78
C LEU A 338 -7.51 -0.27 -6.95
N THR A 339 -7.34 -1.58 -6.83
CA THR A 339 -6.68 -2.42 -7.82
C THR A 339 -7.60 -3.52 -8.33
N VAL A 340 -7.20 -4.21 -9.39
CA VAL A 340 -7.96 -5.37 -9.91
C VAL A 340 -8.02 -6.48 -8.86
N PHE A 341 -6.96 -6.65 -8.05
CA PHE A 341 -6.98 -7.55 -6.90
C PHE A 341 -8.20 -7.30 -5.99
N ASP A 342 -8.45 -6.03 -5.64
CA ASP A 342 -9.54 -5.65 -4.73
C ASP A 342 -10.91 -5.99 -5.35
N LEU A 343 -11.08 -5.82 -6.66
CA LEU A 343 -12.31 -6.19 -7.34
C LEU A 343 -12.51 -7.71 -7.40
N LEU A 344 -11.47 -8.47 -7.67
CA LEU A 344 -11.54 -9.94 -7.72
C LEU A 344 -11.95 -10.55 -6.38
N ILE A 345 -11.53 -9.94 -5.27
CA ILE A 345 -11.91 -10.41 -3.93
C ILE A 345 -13.19 -9.75 -3.41
N SER A 346 -13.64 -8.61 -3.97
CA SER A 346 -14.78 -7.82 -3.48
C SER A 346 -16.11 -8.56 -3.55
N ALA A 347 -16.30 -9.46 -4.51
CA ALA A 347 -17.47 -10.31 -4.59
C ALA A 347 -17.71 -11.13 -3.30
N ARG A 348 -16.66 -11.35 -2.51
CA ARG A 348 -16.72 -12.06 -1.22
C ARG A 348 -16.67 -11.11 -0.02
N ALA A 349 -15.97 -9.97 -0.14
CA ALA A 349 -15.92 -8.95 0.90
C ALA A 349 -17.20 -8.10 0.97
N ASN A 350 -17.93 -7.98 -0.14
CA ASN A 350 -19.17 -7.20 -0.27
C ASN A 350 -19.07 -5.82 0.41
N PRO A 351 -18.17 -4.94 -0.03
CA PRO A 351 -18.01 -3.62 0.55
C PRO A 351 -19.26 -2.78 0.31
N VAL A 352 -19.58 -1.90 1.26
CA VAL A 352 -20.75 -0.99 1.15
C VAL A 352 -20.37 0.38 0.63
N GLY A 353 -19.09 0.73 0.59
CA GLY A 353 -18.57 1.98 0.06
C GLY A 353 -17.07 2.02 0.04
N VAL A 354 -16.49 2.95 -0.73
CA VAL A 354 -15.04 3.12 -0.86
C VAL A 354 -14.67 4.60 -0.77
N ALA A 355 -13.64 4.92 0.03
CA ALA A 355 -13.05 6.25 0.11
C ALA A 355 -11.55 6.14 -0.17
N LEU A 356 -11.08 6.79 -1.23
CA LEU A 356 -9.66 6.81 -1.59
C LEU A 356 -9.03 8.16 -1.25
N SER A 357 -7.77 8.13 -0.83
CA SER A 357 -6.99 9.33 -0.53
C SER A 357 -6.70 10.14 -1.80
N ASP A 358 -6.07 11.30 -1.63
CA ASP A 358 -5.56 12.20 -2.67
C ASP A 358 -4.50 11.59 -3.61
N ARG A 359 -4.17 10.31 -3.40
CA ARG A 359 -3.17 9.57 -4.19
C ARG A 359 -3.77 8.59 -5.20
N SER A 360 -5.09 8.64 -5.38
CA SER A 360 -5.78 7.75 -6.30
C SER A 360 -5.44 8.07 -7.76
N GLY A 361 -5.03 7.05 -8.52
CA GLY A 361 -4.72 7.18 -9.94
C GLY A 361 -5.97 6.97 -10.85
N PRO A 362 -5.88 7.31 -12.15
CA PRO A 362 -7.01 7.19 -13.10
C PRO A 362 -7.62 5.78 -13.17
N ARG A 363 -6.80 4.73 -13.07
CA ARG A 363 -7.31 3.34 -13.04
C ARG A 363 -8.27 3.10 -11.88
N SER A 364 -8.01 3.70 -10.70
CA SER A 364 -8.88 3.55 -9.54
C SER A 364 -10.28 4.11 -9.79
N LEU A 365 -10.42 5.20 -10.56
CA LEU A 365 -11.72 5.77 -10.91
C LEU A 365 -12.56 4.79 -11.72
N VAL A 366 -11.97 4.17 -12.72
CA VAL A 366 -12.64 3.13 -13.55
C VAL A 366 -13.03 1.93 -12.70
N LEU A 367 -12.13 1.47 -11.82
CA LEU A 367 -12.41 0.34 -10.95
C LEU A 367 -13.52 0.64 -9.93
N LEU A 368 -13.60 1.88 -9.40
CA LEU A 368 -14.71 2.31 -8.54
C LEU A 368 -16.05 2.28 -9.28
N GLN A 369 -16.06 2.75 -10.52
CA GLN A 369 -17.27 2.68 -11.37
C GLN A 369 -17.68 1.23 -11.62
N LEU A 370 -16.73 0.32 -11.87
CA LEU A 370 -16.99 -1.10 -12.07
C LEU A 370 -17.47 -1.80 -10.79
N LEU A 371 -16.94 -1.42 -9.65
CA LEU A 371 -17.38 -1.93 -8.36
C LEU A 371 -18.84 -1.51 -8.07
N GLY A 372 -19.18 -0.27 -8.42
CA GLY A 372 -20.57 0.23 -8.40
C GLY A 372 -21.12 0.44 -6.99
N VAL A 373 -20.28 0.63 -5.99
CA VAL A 373 -20.68 1.03 -4.63
C VAL A 373 -20.42 2.52 -4.43
N PRO A 374 -21.14 3.21 -3.53
CA PRO A 374 -20.88 4.61 -3.21
C PRO A 374 -19.41 4.88 -2.97
N SER A 375 -18.83 5.85 -3.69
CA SER A 375 -17.38 6.05 -3.68
C SER A 375 -16.98 7.51 -3.82
N ILE A 376 -15.95 7.90 -3.07
CA ILE A 376 -15.29 9.21 -3.18
C ILE A 376 -13.77 9.04 -3.29
N VAL A 377 -13.13 10.00 -3.92
CA VAL A 377 -11.66 10.10 -4.04
C VAL A 377 -11.15 11.43 -3.50
N ASP A 378 -9.85 11.63 -3.50
CA ASP A 378 -9.19 12.85 -3.00
C ASP A 378 -9.55 13.18 -1.54
N VAL A 379 -9.75 12.16 -0.72
CA VAL A 379 -10.04 12.34 0.71
C VAL A 379 -8.74 12.62 1.45
N ALA A 380 -8.36 13.91 1.53
CA ALA A 380 -7.16 14.34 2.23
C ALA A 380 -7.22 13.98 3.72
N GLY A 381 -6.17 13.35 4.22
CA GLY A 381 -6.07 12.97 5.63
C GLY A 381 -6.90 11.75 6.02
N ALA A 382 -7.46 10.96 5.07
CA ALA A 382 -8.22 9.76 5.36
C ALA A 382 -7.49 8.84 6.33
N PHE A 383 -6.21 8.57 6.09
CA PHE A 383 -5.38 7.72 6.97
C PHE A 383 -5.03 8.34 8.32
N ARG A 384 -5.07 9.67 8.43
CA ARG A 384 -4.85 10.36 9.70
C ARG A 384 -6.01 10.18 10.66
N TRP A 385 -7.23 10.06 10.14
CA TRP A 385 -8.44 10.08 10.92
C TRP A 385 -9.21 8.75 10.94
N ALA A 386 -9.08 7.92 9.90
CA ALA A 386 -9.74 6.63 9.79
C ALA A 386 -8.96 5.51 10.46
N SER A 387 -9.58 4.78 11.36
CA SER A 387 -9.01 3.58 11.98
C SER A 387 -9.85 2.35 11.65
N PRO A 388 -9.24 1.18 11.41
CA PRO A 388 -10.01 -0.05 11.22
C PRO A 388 -10.96 -0.30 12.41
N GLY A 389 -12.23 -0.54 12.09
CA GLY A 389 -13.28 -0.75 13.09
C GLY A 389 -14.04 0.52 13.50
N ASP A 390 -13.56 1.72 13.16
CA ASP A 390 -14.37 2.94 13.32
C ASP A 390 -15.63 2.84 12.44
N VAL A 391 -16.71 3.46 12.89
CA VAL A 391 -17.93 3.58 12.06
C VAL A 391 -17.74 4.73 11.08
N ALA A 392 -17.98 4.48 9.80
CA ALA A 392 -17.99 5.52 8.77
C ALA A 392 -19.36 5.65 8.12
N LEU A 393 -19.74 6.90 7.90
CA LEU A 393 -20.81 7.31 7.01
C LEU A 393 -20.15 7.94 5.77
N LEU A 394 -20.27 7.29 4.64
CA LEU A 394 -19.85 7.79 3.34
C LEU A 394 -21.07 8.41 2.66
N ASP A 395 -21.03 9.70 2.39
CA ASP A 395 -22.02 10.43 1.60
C ASP A 395 -21.36 10.83 0.26
N ALA A 396 -21.45 9.94 -0.72
CA ALA A 396 -20.90 10.19 -2.04
C ALA A 396 -21.81 11.07 -2.92
N ASP A 397 -23.03 11.40 -2.49
CA ASP A 397 -23.87 12.38 -3.17
C ASP A 397 -23.32 13.79 -2.94
N HIS A 398 -22.78 14.05 -1.75
CA HIS A 398 -22.23 15.35 -1.35
C HIS A 398 -20.70 15.37 -1.20
N GLY A 399 -20.03 14.24 -1.37
CA GLY A 399 -18.56 14.15 -1.31
C GLY A 399 -17.98 14.23 0.11
N PHE A 400 -18.55 13.52 1.07
CA PHE A 400 -18.05 13.52 2.45
C PHE A 400 -17.84 12.11 3.02
N LEU A 401 -16.73 11.94 3.75
CA LEU A 401 -16.51 10.82 4.64
C LEU A 401 -16.63 11.29 6.09
N VAL A 402 -17.64 10.84 6.81
CA VAL A 402 -17.83 11.14 8.23
C VAL A 402 -17.37 9.94 9.05
N ILE A 403 -16.29 10.11 9.81
CA ILE A 403 -15.76 9.10 10.72
C ILE A 403 -16.43 9.31 12.08
N ASN A 404 -16.91 8.23 12.69
CA ASN A 404 -17.63 8.23 13.95
C ASN A 404 -18.84 9.20 13.94
N PRO A 405 -19.80 9.01 12.99
CA PRO A 405 -20.98 9.83 12.88
C PRO A 405 -21.83 9.77 14.17
N SER A 406 -22.57 10.84 14.43
CA SER A 406 -23.49 10.90 15.55
C SER A 406 -24.63 9.86 15.43
N ARG A 407 -25.26 9.50 16.54
CA ARG A 407 -26.41 8.58 16.54
C ARG A 407 -27.57 9.08 15.66
N ALA A 408 -27.78 10.39 15.60
CA ALA A 408 -28.80 11.01 14.76
C ALA A 408 -28.53 10.82 13.27
N GLU A 409 -27.29 11.04 12.82
CA GLU A 409 -26.86 10.83 11.42
C GLU A 409 -26.98 9.36 11.02
N VAL A 410 -26.58 8.45 11.89
CA VAL A 410 -26.73 7.01 11.68
C VAL A 410 -28.20 6.62 11.54
N ALA A 411 -29.07 7.17 12.40
CA ALA A 411 -30.50 6.91 12.36
C ALA A 411 -31.13 7.41 11.06
N THR A 412 -30.78 8.62 10.60
CA THR A 412 -31.28 9.22 9.34
C THR A 412 -30.92 8.33 8.13
N VAL A 413 -29.67 7.87 8.04
CA VAL A 413 -29.24 7.02 6.91
C VAL A 413 -29.91 5.65 6.96
N ARG A 414 -30.09 5.06 8.16
CA ARG A 414 -30.82 3.80 8.31
C ARG A 414 -32.27 3.92 7.92
N ALA A 415 -32.91 5.04 8.28
CA ALA A 415 -34.30 5.32 7.92
C ALA A 415 -34.48 5.52 6.41
N ALA A 416 -33.55 6.24 5.75
CA ALA A 416 -33.55 6.39 4.29
C ALA A 416 -33.46 5.05 3.56
N ARG A 417 -32.49 4.21 3.98
CA ARG A 417 -32.30 2.85 3.41
C ARG A 417 -33.52 1.94 3.61
N ARG A 418 -34.27 2.14 4.70
CA ARG A 418 -35.50 1.36 4.97
C ARG A 418 -36.63 1.77 4.03
N LYS A 419 -36.70 3.03 3.60
CA LYS A 419 -37.69 3.54 2.63
C LYS A 419 -37.35 3.12 1.19
N GLU A 420 -36.08 2.93 0.86
CA GLU A 420 -35.61 2.51 -0.47
C GLU A 420 -35.75 0.99 -0.73
N ARG A 421 -35.94 0.18 0.30
CA ARG A 421 -36.31 -1.22 0.11
C ARG A 421 -37.79 -1.31 -0.24
N PRO A 422 -38.18 -1.76 -1.45
CA PRO A 422 -39.55 -2.05 -1.74
C PRO A 422 -40.05 -3.06 -0.70
N SER A 423 -41.20 -2.78 -0.09
CA SER A 423 -41.92 -3.73 0.74
C SER A 423 -42.23 -4.94 -0.14
N MET A 424 -41.53 -6.05 0.14
CA MET A 424 -41.99 -7.36 -0.31
C MET A 424 -43.33 -7.56 0.39
N GLU A 425 -44.43 -7.34 -0.30
CA GLU A 425 -45.73 -7.78 0.14
C GLU A 425 -45.66 -9.28 0.40
N PRO A 426 -46.17 -9.78 1.55
CA PRO A 426 -46.31 -11.22 1.74
C PRO A 426 -47.27 -11.71 0.64
N GLU A 427 -46.86 -12.76 -0.07
CA GLU A 427 -47.78 -13.51 -0.93
C GLU A 427 -49.03 -13.83 -0.12
N PRO A 428 -50.24 -13.60 -0.68
CA PRO A 428 -51.47 -13.99 0.00
C PRO A 428 -51.41 -15.51 0.24
N ASP A 429 -51.63 -15.91 1.47
CA ASP A 429 -51.83 -17.29 1.85
C ASP A 429 -52.92 -17.86 0.96
N ASP A 430 -52.62 -18.85 0.15
CA ASP A 430 -53.52 -19.66 -0.63
C ASP A 430 -54.30 -20.55 0.37
N ASP A 431 -55.37 -19.96 0.92
CA ASP A 431 -56.32 -20.68 1.76
C ASP A 431 -57.02 -21.72 0.86
N GLY A 432 -56.44 -22.94 0.84
CA GLY A 432 -57.04 -24.09 0.21
C GLY A 432 -58.44 -24.31 0.76
N GLU A 433 -59.45 -24.02 -0.04
CA GLU A 433 -60.85 -24.43 0.21
C GLU A 433 -60.92 -25.96 0.25
N ASP A 434 -61.08 -26.50 1.45
CA ASP A 434 -61.52 -27.85 1.71
C ASP A 434 -62.98 -28.01 1.20
N GLU A 435 -63.14 -28.67 0.06
CA GLU A 435 -64.44 -29.16 -0.39
C GLU A 435 -64.81 -30.38 0.46
N PRO A 436 -66.00 -30.41 1.08
CA PRO A 436 -66.46 -31.61 1.80
C PRO A 436 -66.97 -32.66 0.83
N ALA A 437 -66.37 -33.83 0.87
CA ALA A 437 -66.86 -35.03 0.22
C ALA A 437 -68.22 -35.44 0.79
N ASN A 438 -69.16 -35.71 -0.12
CA ASN A 438 -70.40 -36.43 0.11
C ASN A 438 -70.26 -37.86 -0.46
#